data_d095b4dc7b135f5e5c2dc6e3fb2529e3
#
_entry.id   d095b4dc7b135f5e5c2dc6e3fb2529e3
#
_cell.length_a   1.000
_cell.length_b   1.000
_cell.length_c   1.000
_cell.angle_alpha   90.00
_cell.angle_beta   90.00
_cell.angle_gamma   90.00
#
_symmetry.space_group_name_H-M   'P 1'
#
loop_
_entity.id
_entity.type
_entity.pdbx_description
1 polymer ?
#
loop_
_entity_poly.entity_id
_entity_poly.type
_entity_poly.pdbx_seq_one_letter_code
_entity_poly.pdbx_strand_id
1 'polypeptide(L)'
;TKYSGLNATELAISESQERMAVVIEASAEEEFKRYCAEENIEVTHVADVTDSRRMRMYNKGKLVVDLSREFIDSAGAKHYAQAAIGAVEERDPFRREVKGGTLREKMLANLADDNVLSQKGLIEMFDSTIGASTVLLPFGGRTQRSETQVSVQKLPTDGYTDTASIMAFGYNPFLASWSPYHGAAYAVVDAAAKVVAAGARYDKMRYSYQEYFERMTKSPRTWGKPLGALLGALKMQVELGLPSIGGKDSMSGTFEQINVPPMLMAFGITTVDAGRVISTDFKKAGHSIYLVRHTPLENHMPDTGALKRNFDFVSSAIESGKIVSGYAVGFGGVAEALAKMSFGNGIGADAVSYTHLRAHETRGNL
;
A
#
# COMPACT_ATOMS: atom_id res chain seq x y z
N THR A 1 -10.89 20.38 28.75
CA THR A 1 -11.04 20.00 27.31
C THR A 1 -10.32 21.01 26.44
N LYS A 2 -9.57 20.52 25.45
CA LYS A 2 -8.82 21.36 24.51
C LYS A 2 -9.73 22.17 23.58
N TYR A 3 -10.91 21.64 23.29
CA TYR A 3 -11.87 22.25 22.39
C TYR A 3 -13.15 22.65 23.15
N SER A 4 -13.67 23.83 22.86
CA SER A 4 -14.95 24.32 23.37
C SER A 4 -16.07 23.96 22.39
N GLY A 5 -17.30 23.84 22.90
CA GLY A 5 -18.48 23.64 22.06
C GLY A 5 -19.03 22.22 22.03
N LEU A 6 -18.29 21.22 22.52
CA LEU A 6 -18.78 19.84 22.62
C LEU A 6 -19.56 19.66 23.93
N ASN A 7 -20.71 18.98 23.86
CA ASN A 7 -21.44 18.54 25.05
C ASN A 7 -20.78 17.28 25.66
N ALA A 8 -21.27 16.85 26.82
CA ALA A 8 -20.69 15.74 27.57
C ALA A 8 -20.75 14.39 26.80
N THR A 9 -21.81 14.14 26.06
CA THR A 9 -21.94 12.92 25.24
C THR A 9 -20.96 12.93 24.07
N GLU A 10 -20.88 14.06 23.37
CA GLU A 10 -19.94 14.24 22.27
C GLU A 10 -18.48 14.07 22.73
N LEU A 11 -18.14 14.61 23.91
CA LEU A 11 -16.81 14.41 24.51
C LEU A 11 -16.53 12.94 24.85
N ALA A 12 -17.53 12.23 25.39
CA ALA A 12 -17.39 10.83 25.79
C ALA A 12 -17.14 9.88 24.61
N ILE A 13 -17.68 10.21 23.43
CA ILE A 13 -17.59 9.38 22.21
C ILE A 13 -16.67 9.98 21.14
N SER A 14 -16.06 11.14 21.40
CA SER A 14 -15.19 11.77 20.40
C SER A 14 -13.89 10.98 20.21
N GLU A 15 -13.54 10.77 18.97
CA GLU A 15 -12.23 10.25 18.58
C GLU A 15 -11.27 11.40 18.37
N SER A 16 -10.04 11.26 18.91
CA SER A 16 -8.93 12.14 18.60
C SER A 16 -7.74 11.29 18.17
N GLN A 17 -7.25 11.55 16.97
CA GLN A 17 -6.13 10.80 16.42
C GLN A 17 -4.78 11.26 17.00
N GLU A 18 -3.76 10.42 16.85
CA GLU A 18 -2.37 10.68 17.23
C GLU A 18 -2.19 10.99 18.73
N ARG A 19 -3.02 10.41 19.58
CA ARG A 19 -2.92 10.49 21.04
C ARG A 19 -2.64 9.13 21.64
N MET A 20 -1.85 9.14 22.69
CA MET A 20 -1.57 7.94 23.48
C MET A 20 -2.06 8.15 24.91
N ALA A 21 -2.76 7.17 25.44
CA ALA A 21 -3.06 7.05 26.85
C ALA A 21 -2.03 6.11 27.49
N VAL A 22 -1.36 6.58 28.53
CA VAL A 22 -0.39 5.78 29.28
C VAL A 22 -0.84 5.68 30.74
N VAL A 23 -0.56 4.55 31.37
CA VAL A 23 -0.77 4.35 32.82
C VAL A 23 0.60 4.30 33.47
N ILE A 24 0.80 5.16 34.44
CA ILE A 24 2.07 5.27 35.18
C ILE A 24 1.80 5.24 36.69
N GLU A 25 2.83 4.93 37.45
CA GLU A 25 2.78 5.07 38.91
C GLU A 25 2.57 6.55 39.31
N ALA A 26 1.71 6.79 40.31
CA ALA A 26 1.41 8.17 40.75
C ALA A 26 2.67 8.94 41.17
N SER A 27 3.68 8.25 41.72
CA SER A 27 4.96 8.84 42.11
C SER A 27 5.83 9.28 40.93
N ALA A 28 5.59 8.76 39.73
CA ALA A 28 6.33 9.07 38.51
C ALA A 28 5.69 10.18 37.65
N GLU A 29 4.53 10.73 38.07
CA GLU A 29 3.77 11.67 37.26
C GLU A 29 4.57 12.96 36.91
N GLU A 30 5.23 13.56 37.90
CA GLU A 30 5.98 14.80 37.69
C GLU A 30 7.25 14.58 36.84
N GLU A 31 7.89 13.44 37.00
CA GLU A 31 9.04 13.08 36.17
C GLU A 31 8.62 12.82 34.73
N PHE A 32 7.50 12.13 34.52
CA PHE A 32 6.94 11.90 33.19
C PHE A 32 6.54 13.21 32.50
N LYS A 33 5.88 14.12 33.21
CA LYS A 33 5.54 15.44 32.68
C LYS A 33 6.78 16.23 32.27
N ARG A 34 7.87 16.15 33.06
CA ARG A 34 9.14 16.81 32.74
C ARG A 34 9.72 16.26 31.42
N TYR A 35 9.81 14.94 31.26
CA TYR A 35 10.29 14.36 30.01
C TYR A 35 9.43 14.73 28.80
N CYS A 36 8.11 14.75 28.95
CA CYS A 36 7.24 15.21 27.88
C CYS A 36 7.47 16.68 27.51
N ALA A 37 7.71 17.52 28.51
CA ALA A 37 8.01 18.94 28.27
C ALA A 37 9.36 19.15 27.57
N GLU A 38 10.38 18.35 27.90
CA GLU A 38 11.70 18.37 27.23
C GLU A 38 11.56 18.02 25.72
N GLU A 39 10.63 17.12 25.37
CA GLU A 39 10.30 16.75 23.97
C GLU A 39 9.21 17.63 23.33
N ASN A 40 8.79 18.71 24.01
CA ASN A 40 7.72 19.60 23.57
C ASN A 40 6.37 18.89 23.32
N ILE A 41 6.08 17.86 24.12
CA ILE A 41 4.84 17.07 24.06
C ILE A 41 3.88 17.54 25.15
N GLU A 42 2.64 17.87 24.74
CA GLU A 42 1.55 18.18 25.68
C GLU A 42 1.08 16.92 26.39
N VAL A 43 1.09 16.91 27.71
CA VAL A 43 0.59 15.82 28.54
C VAL A 43 -0.38 16.34 29.59
N THR A 44 -1.46 15.59 29.81
CA THR A 44 -2.49 15.93 30.78
C THR A 44 -2.92 14.70 31.55
N HIS A 45 -2.99 14.79 32.88
CA HIS A 45 -3.62 13.79 33.72
C HIS A 45 -5.14 13.82 33.48
N VAL A 46 -5.70 12.71 33.03
CA VAL A 46 -7.11 12.64 32.61
C VAL A 46 -7.97 11.69 33.45
N ALA A 47 -7.35 10.73 34.16
CA ALA A 47 -8.08 9.74 34.94
C ALA A 47 -7.18 9.03 35.94
N ASP A 48 -7.79 8.49 37.00
CA ASP A 48 -7.18 7.57 37.97
C ASP A 48 -7.72 6.17 37.79
N VAL A 49 -6.84 5.17 37.89
CA VAL A 49 -7.25 3.77 37.89
C VAL A 49 -7.87 3.43 39.26
N THR A 50 -9.05 2.80 39.25
CA THR A 50 -9.75 2.43 40.48
C THR A 50 -10.12 0.94 40.49
N ASP A 51 -10.36 0.37 41.66
CA ASP A 51 -10.85 -0.98 41.87
C ASP A 51 -12.39 -1.10 41.88
N SER A 52 -13.07 0.04 41.61
CA SER A 52 -14.54 0.13 41.69
C SER A 52 -15.27 -0.72 40.64
N ARG A 53 -14.55 -1.30 39.67
CA ARG A 53 -15.09 -2.05 38.52
C ARG A 53 -16.11 -1.23 37.71
N ARG A 54 -15.96 0.09 37.68
CA ARG A 54 -16.80 1.01 36.94
C ARG A 54 -15.95 2.00 36.17
N MET A 55 -16.38 2.32 34.97
CA MET A 55 -15.91 3.48 34.23
C MET A 55 -16.81 4.67 34.50
N ARG A 56 -16.23 5.73 35.05
CA ARG A 56 -16.94 6.98 35.34
C ARG A 56 -16.29 8.14 34.63
N MET A 57 -17.11 9.01 34.05
CA MET A 57 -16.66 10.27 33.46
C MET A 57 -17.42 11.43 34.09
N TYR A 58 -16.68 12.47 34.39
CA TYR A 58 -17.25 13.71 34.96
C TYR A 58 -17.00 14.85 33.98
N ASN A 59 -18.01 15.68 33.76
CA ASN A 59 -17.87 16.92 33.01
C ASN A 59 -18.37 18.08 33.87
N LYS A 60 -17.51 19.07 34.14
CA LYS A 60 -17.85 20.22 35.03
C LYS A 60 -18.43 19.78 36.36
N GLY A 61 -17.88 18.76 36.99
CA GLY A 61 -18.30 18.20 38.26
C GLY A 61 -19.57 17.33 38.25
N LYS A 62 -20.21 17.15 37.09
CA LYS A 62 -21.36 16.27 36.92
C LYS A 62 -20.95 14.91 36.38
N LEU A 63 -21.44 13.85 36.98
CA LEU A 63 -21.30 12.48 36.49
C LEU A 63 -22.11 12.36 35.18
N VAL A 64 -21.43 12.05 34.08
CA VAL A 64 -22.04 11.94 32.73
C VAL A 64 -21.95 10.54 32.15
N VAL A 65 -21.04 9.72 32.64
CA VAL A 65 -20.92 8.29 32.29
C VAL A 65 -20.71 7.51 33.60
N ASP A 66 -21.47 6.45 33.81
CA ASP A 66 -21.27 5.48 34.89
C ASP A 66 -21.62 4.06 34.39
N LEU A 67 -20.66 3.33 33.89
CA LEU A 67 -20.81 2.02 33.27
C LEU A 67 -20.08 0.96 34.10
N SER A 68 -20.73 -0.18 34.30
CA SER A 68 -20.05 -1.32 34.92
C SER A 68 -19.04 -1.95 33.98
N ARG A 69 -17.94 -2.51 34.51
CA ARG A 69 -16.95 -3.23 33.73
C ARG A 69 -17.57 -4.41 32.99
N GLU A 70 -18.51 -5.11 33.61
CA GLU A 70 -19.25 -6.22 32.99
C GLU A 70 -19.99 -5.80 31.73
N PHE A 71 -20.64 -4.61 31.76
CA PHE A 71 -21.29 -4.07 30.56
C PHE A 71 -20.27 -3.74 29.46
N ILE A 72 -19.18 -3.08 29.80
CA ILE A 72 -18.10 -2.75 28.83
C ILE A 72 -17.49 -4.01 28.22
N ASP A 73 -17.23 -5.04 29.03
CA ASP A 73 -16.66 -6.30 28.57
C ASP A 73 -17.60 -7.11 27.69
N SER A 74 -18.90 -6.88 27.78
CA SER A 74 -19.89 -7.50 26.88
C SER A 74 -19.82 -6.96 25.43
N ALA A 75 -19.10 -5.86 25.20
CA ALA A 75 -19.05 -5.13 23.93
C ALA A 75 -20.44 -4.77 23.34
N GLY A 76 -21.46 -4.66 24.22
CA GLY A 76 -22.84 -4.37 23.85
C GLY A 76 -23.59 -5.58 23.27
N ALA A 77 -24.61 -5.32 22.45
CA ALA A 77 -25.43 -6.37 21.83
C ALA A 77 -24.63 -7.09 20.74
N LYS A 78 -24.77 -8.41 20.67
CA LYS A 78 -24.16 -9.20 19.60
C LYS A 78 -24.82 -8.85 18.26
N HIS A 79 -24.00 -8.55 17.29
CA HIS A 79 -24.42 -8.31 15.91
C HIS A 79 -23.98 -9.49 15.03
N TYR A 80 -24.86 -9.90 14.14
CA TYR A 80 -24.61 -10.98 13.20
C TYR A 80 -24.74 -10.43 11.78
N ALA A 81 -23.75 -10.71 10.94
CA ALA A 81 -23.79 -10.43 9.53
C ALA A 81 -23.50 -11.72 8.75
N GLN A 82 -24.10 -11.82 7.57
CA GLN A 82 -23.77 -12.85 6.61
C GLN A 82 -22.93 -12.22 5.51
N ALA A 83 -21.93 -12.93 5.04
CA ALA A 83 -21.11 -12.53 3.91
C ALA A 83 -21.22 -13.55 2.78
N ALA A 84 -21.42 -13.10 1.55
CA ALA A 84 -21.47 -13.94 0.36
C ALA A 84 -20.52 -13.37 -0.70
N ILE A 85 -19.45 -14.09 -1.00
CA ILE A 85 -18.54 -13.74 -2.09
C ILE A 85 -19.27 -14.03 -3.41
N GLY A 86 -19.35 -13.01 -4.26
CA GLY A 86 -20.00 -13.13 -5.56
C GLY A 86 -19.23 -14.02 -6.53
N ALA A 87 -19.93 -14.62 -7.47
CA ALA A 87 -19.29 -15.25 -8.62
C ALA A 87 -18.53 -14.19 -9.44
N VAL A 88 -17.42 -14.61 -10.01
CA VAL A 88 -16.57 -13.75 -10.82
C VAL A 88 -17.07 -13.77 -12.26
N GLU A 89 -17.07 -12.63 -12.95
CA GLU A 89 -17.42 -12.53 -14.36
C GLU A 89 -16.42 -13.34 -15.20
N GLU A 90 -16.96 -14.16 -16.10
CA GLU A 90 -16.15 -15.03 -16.98
C GLU A 90 -15.51 -14.22 -18.11
N ARG A 91 -14.37 -13.60 -17.82
CA ARG A 91 -13.53 -12.87 -18.78
C ARG A 91 -12.08 -12.92 -18.33
N ASP A 92 -11.16 -12.67 -19.26
CA ASP A 92 -9.75 -12.46 -18.91
C ASP A 92 -9.59 -11.10 -18.21
N PRO A 93 -9.28 -11.05 -16.89
CA PRO A 93 -9.18 -9.81 -16.14
C PRO A 93 -7.93 -8.98 -16.49
N PHE A 94 -6.94 -9.59 -17.15
CA PHE A 94 -5.69 -8.92 -17.52
C PHE A 94 -5.74 -8.33 -18.92
N ARG A 95 -6.77 -8.64 -19.69
CA ARG A 95 -6.94 -8.08 -21.03
C ARG A 95 -7.50 -6.66 -20.93
N ARG A 96 -6.74 -5.70 -21.42
CA ARG A 96 -7.16 -4.31 -21.56
C ARG A 96 -7.27 -3.92 -23.02
N GLU A 97 -8.37 -3.29 -23.38
CA GLU A 97 -8.51 -2.68 -24.70
C GLU A 97 -8.03 -1.22 -24.66
N VAL A 98 -7.05 -0.90 -25.50
CA VAL A 98 -6.52 0.45 -25.66
C VAL A 98 -7.02 1.04 -26.97
N LYS A 99 -7.56 2.24 -26.92
CA LYS A 99 -8.10 2.95 -28.11
C LYS A 99 -6.99 3.29 -29.09
N GLY A 100 -7.28 3.18 -30.39
CA GLY A 100 -6.38 3.57 -31.49
C GLY A 100 -6.34 2.53 -32.61
N GLY A 101 -6.13 2.95 -33.84
CA GLY A 101 -5.97 2.11 -35.04
C GLY A 101 -4.53 1.69 -35.29
N THR A 102 -3.56 2.52 -34.86
CA THR A 102 -2.12 2.28 -35.02
C THR A 102 -1.45 2.03 -33.67
N LEU A 103 -0.28 1.37 -33.66
CA LEU A 103 0.53 1.18 -32.45
C LEU A 103 0.85 2.51 -31.75
N ARG A 104 1.20 3.55 -32.55
CA ARG A 104 1.46 4.89 -32.03
C ARG A 104 0.25 5.46 -31.29
N GLU A 105 -0.92 5.40 -31.90
CA GLU A 105 -2.16 5.89 -31.26
C GLU A 105 -2.48 5.12 -29.99
N LYS A 106 -2.32 3.80 -29.99
CA LYS A 106 -2.50 2.97 -28.80
C LYS A 106 -1.49 3.32 -27.71
N MET A 107 -0.21 3.52 -28.03
CA MET A 107 0.78 3.97 -27.05
C MET A 107 0.42 5.32 -26.42
N LEU A 108 0.04 6.30 -27.23
CA LEU A 108 -0.36 7.62 -26.75
C LEU A 108 -1.61 7.54 -25.86
N ALA A 109 -2.62 6.79 -26.30
CA ALA A 109 -3.84 6.57 -25.51
C ALA A 109 -3.58 5.84 -24.18
N ASN A 110 -2.66 4.88 -24.18
CA ASN A 110 -2.23 4.19 -22.96
C ASN A 110 -1.55 5.14 -21.98
N LEU A 111 -0.61 5.96 -22.45
CA LEU A 111 0.12 6.92 -21.62
C LEU A 111 -0.74 8.11 -21.15
N ALA A 112 -1.85 8.37 -21.81
CA ALA A 112 -2.82 9.41 -21.45
C ALA A 112 -3.95 8.90 -20.54
N ASP A 113 -3.98 7.60 -20.21
CA ASP A 113 -4.95 7.04 -19.26
C ASP A 113 -4.67 7.54 -17.84
N ASP A 114 -5.70 7.94 -17.10
CA ASP A 114 -5.58 8.51 -15.75
C ASP A 114 -4.84 7.60 -14.76
N ASN A 115 -4.86 6.29 -14.98
CA ASN A 115 -4.14 5.31 -14.14
C ASN A 115 -2.70 5.04 -14.62
N VAL A 116 -2.29 5.63 -15.74
CA VAL A 116 -0.97 5.44 -16.36
C VAL A 116 -0.18 6.74 -16.45
N LEU A 117 -0.86 7.86 -16.72
CA LEU A 117 -0.20 9.16 -16.88
C LEU A 117 0.66 9.54 -15.67
N SER A 118 1.63 10.40 -15.88
CA SER A 118 2.52 10.85 -14.80
C SER A 118 1.75 11.67 -13.76
N GLN A 119 1.92 11.29 -12.49
CA GLN A 119 1.35 12.00 -11.34
C GLN A 119 2.27 13.13 -10.84
N LYS A 120 3.24 13.57 -11.66
CA LYS A 120 4.27 14.53 -11.25
C LYS A 120 3.70 15.80 -10.64
N GLY A 121 2.68 16.37 -11.24
CA GLY A 121 2.04 17.60 -10.75
C GLY A 121 1.43 17.47 -9.35
N LEU A 122 0.90 16.30 -8.99
CA LEU A 122 0.40 16.03 -7.63
C LEU A 122 1.54 15.79 -6.64
N ILE A 123 2.56 15.03 -7.06
CA ILE A 123 3.70 14.67 -6.19
C ILE A 123 4.54 15.90 -5.85
N GLU A 124 4.74 16.84 -6.79
CA GLU A 124 5.47 18.08 -6.56
C GLU A 124 4.78 19.05 -5.59
N MET A 125 3.53 18.81 -5.21
CA MET A 125 2.85 19.54 -4.13
C MET A 125 3.34 19.14 -2.73
N PHE A 126 4.10 18.05 -2.61
CA PHE A 126 4.59 17.51 -1.34
C PHE A 126 6.11 17.59 -1.29
N ASP A 127 6.64 17.75 -0.07
CA ASP A 127 8.08 17.73 0.18
C ASP A 127 8.57 16.26 0.22
N SER A 128 9.52 15.94 -0.65
CA SER A 128 10.07 14.58 -0.77
C SER A 128 11.45 14.43 -0.12
N THR A 129 12.00 15.49 0.47
CA THR A 129 13.38 15.52 1.03
C THR A 129 13.42 15.86 2.51
N ILE A 130 12.29 15.92 3.19
CA ILE A 130 12.22 16.18 4.63
C ILE A 130 13.08 15.16 5.38
N GLY A 131 13.85 15.65 6.36
CA GLY A 131 14.76 14.84 7.16
C GLY A 131 16.07 14.47 6.47
N ALA A 132 16.27 14.89 5.21
CA ALA A 132 17.50 14.67 4.42
C ALA A 132 17.94 13.18 4.32
N SER A 133 17.01 12.24 4.49
CA SER A 133 17.27 10.79 4.46
C SER A 133 16.92 10.12 3.13
N THR A 134 16.37 10.86 2.17
CA THR A 134 15.87 10.37 0.90
C THR A 134 16.99 9.78 0.03
N VAL A 135 16.86 8.51 -0.35
CA VAL A 135 17.79 7.80 -1.25
C VAL A 135 17.35 7.94 -2.71
N LEU A 136 16.06 7.82 -2.98
CA LEU A 136 15.48 8.01 -4.30
C LEU A 136 14.45 9.13 -4.27
N LEU A 137 14.59 10.10 -5.16
CA LEU A 137 13.55 11.09 -5.42
C LEU A 137 12.34 10.44 -6.10
N PRO A 138 11.14 11.03 -5.99
CA PRO A 138 9.93 10.50 -6.65
C PRO A 138 10.05 10.34 -8.16
N PHE A 139 10.93 11.12 -8.79
CA PHE A 139 11.26 11.03 -10.20
C PHE A 139 12.77 10.96 -10.40
N GLY A 140 13.22 9.92 -11.09
CA GLY A 140 14.63 9.64 -11.38
C GLY A 140 15.09 10.13 -12.73
N GLY A 141 16.41 9.92 -12.95
CA GLY A 141 17.12 10.34 -14.16
C GLY A 141 17.53 11.82 -14.14
N ARG A 142 18.35 12.19 -15.09
CA ARG A 142 18.89 13.56 -15.22
C ARG A 142 17.80 14.64 -15.37
N THR A 143 16.69 14.30 -16.00
CA THR A 143 15.55 15.21 -16.19
C THR A 143 14.48 15.09 -15.13
N GLN A 144 14.62 14.18 -14.16
CA GLN A 144 13.62 13.89 -13.11
C GLN A 144 12.22 13.64 -13.70
N ARG A 145 12.11 12.67 -14.62
CA ARG A 145 10.85 12.33 -15.30
C ARG A 145 10.50 10.85 -15.28
N SER A 146 11.42 9.95 -14.89
CA SER A 146 11.11 8.54 -14.68
C SER A 146 10.58 8.33 -13.28
N GLU A 147 9.34 7.86 -13.18
CA GLU A 147 8.66 7.64 -11.90
C GLU A 147 9.40 6.57 -11.08
N THR A 148 9.63 6.86 -9.82
CA THR A 148 10.13 5.92 -8.83
C THR A 148 8.95 5.16 -8.23
N GLN A 149 9.01 3.84 -8.21
CA GLN A 149 7.90 3.00 -7.73
C GLN A 149 7.95 2.69 -6.24
N VAL A 150 8.98 3.16 -5.54
CA VAL A 150 9.24 2.90 -4.13
C VAL A 150 9.61 4.19 -3.39
N SER A 151 9.38 4.23 -2.09
CA SER A 151 9.98 5.23 -1.20
C SER A 151 11.16 4.60 -0.47
N VAL A 152 12.35 5.22 -0.56
CA VAL A 152 13.57 4.74 0.10
C VAL A 152 14.16 5.84 0.95
N GLN A 153 14.21 5.62 2.27
CA GLN A 153 14.68 6.59 3.25
C GLN A 153 15.71 5.93 4.18
N LYS A 154 16.86 6.55 4.38
CA LYS A 154 17.82 6.10 5.39
C LYS A 154 17.18 6.14 6.78
N LEU A 155 17.48 5.17 7.61
CA LEU A 155 16.97 5.13 8.97
C LEU A 155 17.57 6.27 9.80
N PRO A 156 16.78 6.95 10.63
CA PRO A 156 17.30 7.96 11.56
C PRO A 156 18.14 7.26 12.65
N THR A 157 19.40 7.66 12.77
CA THR A 157 20.35 7.16 13.77
C THR A 157 21.26 8.27 14.22
N ASP A 158 21.87 8.11 15.40
CA ASP A 158 22.98 8.97 15.81
C ASP A 158 24.20 8.63 14.93
N GLY A 159 24.55 9.53 14.02
CA GLY A 159 25.65 9.36 13.09
C GLY A 159 25.18 8.90 11.70
N TYR A 160 26.00 8.10 11.02
CA TYR A 160 25.78 7.67 9.65
C TYR A 160 25.34 6.22 9.56
N THR A 161 24.40 5.93 8.65
CA THR A 161 24.00 4.56 8.28
C THR A 161 23.76 4.43 6.79
N ASP A 162 24.04 3.26 6.22
CA ASP A 162 23.63 2.85 4.88
C ASP A 162 22.35 1.98 4.90
N THR A 163 21.85 1.67 6.07
CA THR A 163 20.55 0.99 6.19
C THR A 163 19.41 1.96 5.89
N ALA A 164 18.57 1.60 4.94
CA ALA A 164 17.39 2.34 4.55
C ALA A 164 16.13 1.48 4.68
N SER A 165 15.00 2.11 4.96
CA SER A 165 13.69 1.51 4.73
C SER A 165 13.33 1.65 3.27
N ILE A 166 12.67 0.64 2.71
CA ILE A 166 12.11 0.67 1.36
C ILE A 166 10.65 0.22 1.43
N MET A 167 9.77 1.01 0.87
CA MET A 167 8.34 0.78 0.87
C MET A 167 7.73 0.96 -0.51
N ALA A 168 6.77 0.12 -0.85
CA ALA A 168 5.91 0.27 -2.02
C ALA A 168 4.47 -0.05 -1.68
N PHE A 169 3.55 0.40 -2.52
CA PHE A 169 2.16 -0.02 -2.45
C PHE A 169 1.75 -0.79 -3.70
N GLY A 170 0.73 -1.65 -3.56
CA GLY A 170 0.08 -2.35 -4.65
C GLY A 170 -1.43 -2.17 -4.61
N TYR A 171 -2.04 -1.87 -5.74
CA TYR A 171 -3.48 -1.79 -5.94
C TYR A 171 -3.82 -1.68 -7.43
N ASN A 172 -4.87 -2.39 -7.84
CA ASN A 172 -5.44 -2.27 -9.17
C ASN A 172 -6.97 -2.22 -9.06
N PRO A 173 -7.61 -1.03 -9.29
CA PRO A 173 -9.05 -0.85 -9.10
C PRO A 173 -9.89 -1.69 -10.06
N PHE A 174 -9.42 -1.98 -11.26
CA PHE A 174 -10.13 -2.77 -12.26
C PHE A 174 -10.15 -4.26 -11.89
N LEU A 175 -9.01 -4.76 -11.42
CA LEU A 175 -8.90 -6.13 -10.95
C LEU A 175 -9.70 -6.34 -9.64
N ALA A 176 -9.64 -5.37 -8.74
CA ALA A 176 -10.41 -5.38 -7.50
C ALA A 176 -11.92 -5.29 -7.74
N SER A 177 -12.36 -4.51 -8.75
CA SER A 177 -13.77 -4.43 -9.15
C SER A 177 -14.26 -5.71 -9.80
N TRP A 178 -13.41 -6.39 -10.57
CA TRP A 178 -13.73 -7.70 -11.16
C TRP A 178 -13.82 -8.77 -10.07
N SER A 179 -12.86 -8.81 -9.16
CA SER A 179 -12.84 -9.72 -8.03
C SER A 179 -12.01 -9.16 -6.88
N PRO A 180 -12.63 -8.77 -5.76
CA PRO A 180 -11.87 -8.29 -4.59
C PRO A 180 -10.83 -9.30 -4.09
N TYR A 181 -11.11 -10.60 -4.21
CA TYR A 181 -10.19 -11.67 -3.86
C TYR A 181 -8.89 -11.64 -4.70
N HIS A 182 -9.02 -11.57 -6.02
CA HIS A 182 -7.88 -11.49 -6.92
C HIS A 182 -7.19 -10.11 -6.82
N GLY A 183 -7.97 -9.04 -6.74
CA GLY A 183 -7.44 -7.68 -6.57
C GLY A 183 -6.51 -7.55 -5.37
N ALA A 184 -6.92 -8.09 -4.23
CA ALA A 184 -6.10 -8.08 -3.02
C ALA A 184 -4.88 -9.00 -3.12
N ALA A 185 -5.02 -10.18 -3.73
CA ALA A 185 -3.88 -11.06 -3.99
C ALA A 185 -2.80 -10.36 -4.85
N TYR A 186 -3.22 -9.72 -5.94
CA TYR A 186 -2.30 -8.96 -6.79
C TYR A 186 -1.78 -7.68 -6.16
N ALA A 187 -2.51 -7.06 -5.24
CA ALA A 187 -2.00 -5.91 -4.47
C ALA A 187 -0.76 -6.30 -3.64
N VAL A 188 -0.80 -7.47 -2.98
CA VAL A 188 0.36 -8.00 -2.25
C VAL A 188 1.54 -8.27 -3.19
N VAL A 189 1.29 -8.89 -4.34
CA VAL A 189 2.33 -9.22 -5.34
C VAL A 189 2.93 -7.95 -5.96
N ASP A 190 2.11 -6.97 -6.31
CA ASP A 190 2.56 -5.71 -6.92
C ASP A 190 3.50 -4.93 -6.00
N ALA A 191 3.14 -4.79 -4.72
CA ALA A 191 4.02 -4.15 -3.74
C ALA A 191 5.37 -4.89 -3.62
N ALA A 192 5.36 -6.24 -3.55
CA ALA A 192 6.58 -7.03 -3.51
C ALA A 192 7.42 -6.88 -4.78
N ALA A 193 6.79 -6.90 -5.96
CA ALA A 193 7.48 -6.75 -7.24
C ALA A 193 8.20 -5.39 -7.36
N LYS A 194 7.57 -4.30 -6.91
CA LYS A 194 8.18 -2.95 -6.89
C LYS A 194 9.40 -2.88 -5.97
N VAL A 195 9.29 -3.45 -4.77
CA VAL A 195 10.39 -3.50 -3.79
C VAL A 195 11.57 -4.31 -4.34
N VAL A 196 11.30 -5.46 -4.95
CA VAL A 196 12.32 -6.32 -5.57
C VAL A 196 12.96 -5.64 -6.79
N ALA A 197 12.16 -4.99 -7.64
CA ALA A 197 12.66 -4.27 -8.81
C ALA A 197 13.60 -3.10 -8.45
N ALA A 198 13.50 -2.58 -7.23
CA ALA A 198 14.34 -1.52 -6.71
C ALA A 198 15.58 -2.04 -5.94
N GLY A 199 15.76 -3.35 -5.78
CA GLY A 199 16.98 -3.96 -5.22
C GLY A 199 16.86 -4.56 -3.83
N ALA A 200 15.69 -4.54 -3.21
CA ALA A 200 15.51 -5.20 -1.91
C ALA A 200 15.04 -6.66 -2.07
N ARG A 201 15.16 -7.41 -0.99
CA ARG A 201 14.64 -8.78 -0.90
C ARG A 201 13.20 -8.78 -0.40
N TYR A 202 12.35 -9.61 -1.01
CA TYR A 202 10.95 -9.73 -0.60
C TYR A 202 10.77 -10.50 0.72
N ASP A 203 11.60 -11.50 1.00
CA ASP A 203 11.45 -12.50 2.07
C ASP A 203 11.44 -11.91 3.50
N LYS A 204 11.85 -10.65 3.65
CA LYS A 204 11.83 -9.92 4.92
C LYS A 204 10.76 -8.83 4.99
N MET A 205 9.92 -8.72 3.97
CA MET A 205 8.87 -7.71 3.95
C MET A 205 7.81 -7.95 5.02
N ARG A 206 7.22 -6.86 5.47
CA ARG A 206 6.02 -6.81 6.32
C ARG A 206 4.99 -5.96 5.62
N TYR A 207 3.72 -6.32 5.78
CA TYR A 207 2.62 -5.58 5.17
C TYR A 207 1.82 -4.79 6.20
N SER A 208 1.26 -3.69 5.74
CA SER A 208 0.12 -3.00 6.33
C SER A 208 -0.93 -2.81 5.26
N TYR A 209 -2.20 -2.96 5.59
CA TYR A 209 -3.28 -2.85 4.61
C TYR A 209 -4.15 -1.63 4.87
N GLN A 210 -4.57 -0.96 3.80
CA GLN A 210 -5.63 0.02 3.84
C GLN A 210 -6.81 -0.51 3.05
N GLU A 211 -7.94 -0.65 3.72
CA GLU A 211 -9.20 -1.05 3.09
C GLU A 211 -10.16 0.12 2.97
N TYR A 212 -10.89 0.19 1.84
CA TYR A 212 -11.97 1.14 1.65
C TYR A 212 -13.03 0.53 0.77
N PHE A 213 -14.23 0.36 1.33
CA PHE A 213 -15.35 -0.27 0.67
C PHE A 213 -16.58 0.64 0.69
N GLU A 214 -17.57 0.33 -0.15
CA GLU A 214 -18.87 0.96 -0.13
C GLU A 214 -19.54 0.83 1.26
N ARG A 215 -20.56 1.63 1.50
CA ARG A 215 -21.34 1.52 2.75
C ARG A 215 -21.93 0.12 2.89
N MET A 216 -21.66 -0.50 4.03
CA MET A 216 -22.22 -1.81 4.35
C MET A 216 -23.75 -1.74 4.55
N THR A 217 -24.44 -2.72 4.00
CA THR A 217 -25.88 -2.86 4.09
C THR A 217 -26.26 -4.20 4.74
N LYS A 218 -27.55 -4.53 4.81
CA LYS A 218 -28.01 -5.86 5.23
C LYS A 218 -27.76 -6.95 4.16
N SER A 219 -27.32 -6.58 2.96
CA SER A 219 -27.03 -7.54 1.90
C SER A 219 -25.74 -8.32 2.18
N PRO A 220 -25.78 -9.65 2.19
CA PRO A 220 -24.56 -10.46 2.34
C PRO A 220 -23.48 -10.18 1.29
N ARG A 221 -23.86 -9.67 0.13
CA ARG A 221 -22.92 -9.35 -0.95
C ARG A 221 -22.03 -8.16 -0.64
N THR A 222 -22.54 -7.15 0.09
CA THR A 222 -21.69 -6.01 0.49
C THR A 222 -20.60 -6.46 1.47
N TRP A 223 -20.91 -7.36 2.40
CA TRP A 223 -19.96 -7.97 3.33
C TRP A 223 -19.02 -8.98 2.66
N GLY A 224 -19.45 -9.57 1.54
CA GLY A 224 -18.63 -10.49 0.76
C GLY A 224 -17.42 -9.84 0.06
N LYS A 225 -17.48 -8.53 -0.22
CA LYS A 225 -16.37 -7.80 -0.85
C LYS A 225 -15.14 -7.69 0.07
N PRO A 226 -15.24 -7.11 1.31
CA PRO A 226 -14.11 -7.08 2.23
C PRO A 226 -13.64 -8.49 2.63
N LEU A 227 -14.57 -9.43 2.88
CA LEU A 227 -14.18 -10.82 3.17
C LEU A 227 -13.36 -11.43 2.03
N GLY A 228 -13.79 -11.26 0.78
CA GLY A 228 -13.05 -11.74 -0.39
C GLY A 228 -11.66 -11.12 -0.50
N ALA A 229 -11.54 -9.81 -0.29
CA ALA A 229 -10.26 -9.11 -0.31
C ALA A 229 -9.30 -9.62 0.78
N LEU A 230 -9.78 -9.74 2.02
CA LEU A 230 -8.99 -10.28 3.13
C LEU A 230 -8.52 -11.70 2.86
N LEU A 231 -9.36 -12.57 2.32
CA LEU A 231 -8.98 -13.95 1.98
C LEU A 231 -7.92 -13.99 0.86
N GLY A 232 -8.01 -13.11 -0.14
CA GLY A 232 -7.00 -12.99 -1.20
C GLY A 232 -5.64 -12.55 -0.67
N ALA A 233 -5.63 -11.52 0.17
CA ALA A 233 -4.42 -11.04 0.83
C ALA A 233 -3.82 -12.09 1.76
N LEU A 234 -4.65 -12.74 2.59
CA LEU A 234 -4.23 -13.81 3.50
C LEU A 234 -3.57 -14.98 2.74
N LYS A 235 -4.18 -15.41 1.63
CA LYS A 235 -3.60 -16.47 0.80
C LYS A 235 -2.18 -16.11 0.35
N MET A 236 -1.97 -14.91 -0.16
CA MET A 236 -0.64 -14.47 -0.59
C MET A 236 0.34 -14.35 0.56
N GLN A 237 -0.08 -13.84 1.71
CA GLN A 237 0.76 -13.79 2.91
C GLN A 237 1.26 -15.16 3.32
N VAL A 238 0.35 -16.14 3.40
CA VAL A 238 0.69 -17.52 3.79
C VAL A 238 1.61 -18.17 2.77
N GLU A 239 1.28 -18.07 1.49
CA GLU A 239 2.05 -18.73 0.42
C GLU A 239 3.42 -18.10 0.18
N LEU A 240 3.55 -16.77 0.29
CA LEU A 240 4.83 -16.09 0.16
C LEU A 240 5.64 -16.07 1.47
N GLY A 241 5.01 -16.34 2.61
CA GLY A 241 5.64 -16.27 3.93
C GLY A 241 5.81 -14.82 4.44
N LEU A 242 4.92 -13.92 4.04
CA LEU A 242 5.02 -12.47 4.31
C LEU A 242 3.90 -12.01 5.25
N PRO A 243 4.17 -11.78 6.54
CA PRO A 243 3.14 -11.37 7.48
C PRO A 243 2.76 -9.91 7.34
N SER A 244 1.54 -9.58 7.78
CA SER A 244 1.11 -8.20 8.01
C SER A 244 1.20 -7.84 9.49
N ILE A 245 1.50 -6.57 9.77
CA ILE A 245 1.52 -6.01 11.13
C ILE A 245 0.15 -5.47 11.55
N GLY A 246 -0.76 -5.27 10.60
CA GLY A 246 -2.09 -4.71 10.81
C GLY A 246 -2.58 -3.94 9.60
N GLY A 247 -3.49 -3.03 9.83
CA GLY A 247 -4.09 -2.21 8.79
C GLY A 247 -5.17 -1.30 9.34
N LYS A 248 -5.90 -0.67 8.42
CA LYS A 248 -7.03 0.21 8.72
C LYS A 248 -8.12 -0.03 7.69
N ASP A 249 -9.33 -0.14 8.14
CA ASP A 249 -10.50 -0.32 7.27
C ASP A 249 -11.47 0.86 7.34
N SER A 250 -12.28 1.00 6.30
CA SER A 250 -13.35 1.97 6.21
C SER A 250 -14.45 1.46 5.28
N MET A 251 -15.70 1.56 5.74
CA MET A 251 -16.88 1.05 5.04
C MET A 251 -17.88 2.19 4.76
N SER A 252 -17.38 3.35 4.33
CA SER A 252 -18.17 4.56 4.12
C SER A 252 -18.07 5.12 2.70
N GLY A 253 -17.51 4.36 1.76
CA GLY A 253 -17.21 4.78 0.40
C GLY A 253 -18.41 4.83 -0.54
N THR A 254 -19.52 5.39 -0.09
CA THR A 254 -20.74 5.62 -0.89
C THR A 254 -21.15 7.07 -0.80
N PHE A 255 -21.29 7.71 -1.95
CA PHE A 255 -21.88 9.04 -2.09
C PHE A 255 -23.07 8.94 -3.06
N GLU A 256 -24.27 9.17 -2.55
CA GLU A 256 -25.53 8.93 -3.28
C GLU A 256 -25.57 7.51 -3.86
N GLN A 257 -25.52 7.36 -5.20
CA GLN A 257 -25.47 6.08 -5.92
C GLN A 257 -24.08 5.68 -6.40
N ILE A 258 -23.05 6.48 -6.10
CA ILE A 258 -21.67 6.21 -6.51
C ILE A 258 -20.97 5.47 -5.38
N ASN A 259 -20.42 4.31 -5.70
CA ASN A 259 -19.61 3.52 -4.79
C ASN A 259 -18.14 3.56 -5.21
N VAL A 260 -17.23 3.62 -4.24
CA VAL A 260 -15.81 3.41 -4.51
C VAL A 260 -15.58 1.99 -5.04
N PRO A 261 -14.59 1.78 -5.92
CA PRO A 261 -14.13 0.42 -6.24
C PRO A 261 -13.72 -0.30 -4.95
N PRO A 262 -13.97 -1.61 -4.81
CA PRO A 262 -13.45 -2.38 -3.69
C PRO A 262 -11.95 -2.17 -3.56
N MET A 263 -11.47 -1.74 -2.40
CA MET A 263 -10.06 -1.45 -2.20
C MET A 263 -9.51 -2.23 -1.01
N LEU A 264 -8.51 -3.05 -1.27
CA LEU A 264 -7.49 -3.45 -0.33
C LEU A 264 -6.15 -3.08 -0.96
N MET A 265 -5.54 -2.03 -0.46
CA MET A 265 -4.22 -1.57 -0.85
C MET A 265 -3.19 -2.20 0.09
N ALA A 266 -2.17 -2.83 -0.49
CA ALA A 266 -1.08 -3.43 0.27
C ALA A 266 0.12 -2.50 0.30
N PHE A 267 0.57 -2.10 1.49
CA PHE A 267 1.83 -1.40 1.70
C PHE A 267 2.85 -2.40 2.20
N GLY A 268 3.88 -2.66 1.39
CA GLY A 268 4.96 -3.57 1.74
C GLY A 268 6.22 -2.80 2.11
N ILE A 269 6.79 -3.08 3.28
CA ILE A 269 8.02 -2.44 3.79
C ILE A 269 9.07 -3.47 4.17
N THR A 270 10.33 -3.15 3.90
CA THR A 270 11.49 -3.89 4.39
C THR A 270 12.69 -2.96 4.54
N THR A 271 13.84 -3.50 4.91
CA THR A 271 15.12 -2.77 4.93
C THR A 271 15.97 -3.16 3.74
N VAL A 272 16.84 -2.24 3.32
CA VAL A 272 17.79 -2.41 2.22
C VAL A 272 19.06 -1.61 2.52
N ASP A 273 20.18 -2.03 1.96
CA ASP A 273 21.40 -1.23 1.90
C ASP A 273 21.20 -0.16 0.81
N ALA A 274 21.35 1.11 1.16
CA ALA A 274 21.14 2.25 0.26
C ALA A 274 22.03 2.18 -0.99
N GLY A 275 23.24 1.60 -0.88
CA GLY A 275 24.17 1.41 -1.98
C GLY A 275 23.75 0.36 -3.01
N ARG A 276 22.76 -0.49 -2.67
CA ARG A 276 22.21 -1.53 -3.55
C ARG A 276 20.94 -1.11 -4.27
N VAL A 277 20.37 0.04 -3.91
CA VAL A 277 19.11 0.52 -4.49
C VAL A 277 19.36 1.00 -5.91
N ILE A 278 18.50 0.58 -6.83
CA ILE A 278 18.50 1.01 -8.22
C ILE A 278 17.25 1.79 -8.56
N SER A 279 17.36 2.73 -9.48
CA SER A 279 16.20 3.50 -9.96
C SER A 279 15.63 2.93 -11.25
N THR A 280 14.48 3.44 -11.66
CA THR A 280 13.72 2.93 -12.81
C THR A 280 14.27 3.36 -14.17
N ASP A 281 14.96 4.51 -14.25
CA ASP A 281 15.41 5.12 -15.51
C ASP A 281 16.52 4.30 -16.21
N PHE A 282 16.49 4.24 -17.54
CA PHE A 282 17.59 3.65 -18.34
C PHE A 282 18.90 4.39 -18.11
N LYS A 283 20.00 3.65 -17.87
CA LYS A 283 21.30 4.22 -17.49
C LYS A 283 22.20 4.53 -18.70
N LYS A 284 22.21 3.67 -19.71
CA LYS A 284 23.14 3.77 -20.84
C LYS A 284 22.56 3.11 -22.09
N ALA A 285 22.79 3.72 -23.25
CA ALA A 285 22.49 3.10 -24.53
C ALA A 285 23.35 1.81 -24.74
N GLY A 286 22.74 0.83 -25.38
CA GLY A 286 23.38 -0.49 -25.62
C GLY A 286 23.14 -1.52 -24.52
N HIS A 287 22.49 -1.16 -23.42
CA HIS A 287 22.04 -2.15 -22.44
C HIS A 287 20.86 -2.96 -22.98
N SER A 288 20.84 -4.26 -22.71
CA SER A 288 19.73 -5.13 -23.06
C SER A 288 18.60 -5.03 -22.04
N ILE A 289 17.37 -5.10 -22.51
CA ILE A 289 16.15 -5.08 -21.69
C ILE A 289 15.56 -6.48 -21.67
N TYR A 290 15.26 -6.98 -20.50
CA TYR A 290 14.64 -8.30 -20.28
C TYR A 290 13.33 -8.16 -19.55
N LEU A 291 12.31 -8.89 -19.99
CA LEU A 291 11.04 -9.05 -19.29
C LEU A 291 11.09 -10.35 -18.47
N VAL A 292 11.08 -10.21 -17.15
CA VAL A 292 10.92 -11.35 -16.23
C VAL A 292 9.43 -11.60 -16.04
N ARG A 293 8.93 -12.63 -16.72
CA ARG A 293 7.50 -12.91 -16.78
C ARG A 293 6.98 -13.69 -15.58
N HIS A 294 5.76 -13.42 -15.23
CA HIS A 294 4.93 -14.23 -14.38
C HIS A 294 3.67 -14.65 -15.15
N THR A 295 3.36 -15.93 -15.18
CA THR A 295 2.13 -16.45 -15.77
C THR A 295 1.19 -16.85 -14.65
N PRO A 296 -0.02 -16.26 -14.56
CA PRO A 296 -1.02 -16.68 -13.59
C PRO A 296 -1.43 -18.15 -13.77
N LEU A 297 -1.94 -18.73 -12.69
CA LEU A 297 -2.61 -20.04 -12.73
C LEU A 297 -3.90 -19.97 -13.57
N GLU A 298 -4.47 -21.11 -13.92
CA GLU A 298 -5.72 -21.20 -14.71
C GLU A 298 -6.90 -20.43 -14.07
N ASN A 299 -6.93 -20.37 -12.74
CA ASN A 299 -7.92 -19.60 -11.98
C ASN A 299 -7.56 -18.13 -11.82
N HIS A 300 -6.63 -17.62 -12.60
CA HIS A 300 -6.11 -16.25 -12.56
C HIS A 300 -5.39 -15.84 -11.27
N MET A 301 -5.16 -16.73 -10.32
CA MET A 301 -4.36 -16.45 -9.13
C MET A 301 -2.86 -16.41 -9.45
N PRO A 302 -2.04 -15.65 -8.67
CA PRO A 302 -0.61 -15.68 -8.84
C PRO A 302 -0.01 -17.08 -8.58
N ASP A 303 0.89 -17.54 -9.45
CA ASP A 303 1.75 -18.69 -9.15
C ASP A 303 2.87 -18.26 -8.20
N THR A 304 2.68 -18.51 -6.92
CA THR A 304 3.63 -18.08 -5.86
C THR A 304 4.98 -18.77 -5.94
N GLY A 305 5.03 -19.99 -6.47
CA GLY A 305 6.28 -20.70 -6.72
C GLY A 305 7.11 -20.03 -7.82
N ALA A 306 6.47 -19.64 -8.93
CA ALA A 306 7.12 -18.87 -9.99
C ALA A 306 7.55 -17.48 -9.50
N LEU A 307 6.70 -16.79 -8.73
CA LEU A 307 7.03 -15.48 -8.16
C LEU A 307 8.27 -15.53 -7.26
N LYS A 308 8.36 -16.49 -6.35
CA LYS A 308 9.53 -16.64 -5.48
C LYS A 308 10.82 -16.79 -6.29
N ARG A 309 10.81 -17.67 -7.30
CA ARG A 309 11.97 -17.85 -8.19
C ARG A 309 12.34 -16.55 -8.93
N ASN A 310 11.34 -15.83 -9.44
CA ASN A 310 11.57 -14.57 -10.14
C ASN A 310 12.13 -13.50 -9.20
N PHE A 311 11.58 -13.35 -8.01
CA PHE A 311 12.04 -12.40 -7.01
C PHE A 311 13.48 -12.68 -6.55
N ASP A 312 13.80 -13.93 -6.25
CA ASP A 312 15.16 -14.33 -5.89
C ASP A 312 16.16 -14.10 -7.02
N PHE A 313 15.77 -14.42 -8.26
CA PHE A 313 16.62 -14.17 -9.43
C PHE A 313 16.90 -12.67 -9.61
N VAL A 314 15.86 -11.82 -9.59
CA VAL A 314 16.01 -10.37 -9.79
C VAL A 314 16.82 -9.74 -8.66
N SER A 315 16.52 -10.06 -7.39
CA SER A 315 17.30 -9.54 -6.25
C SER A 315 18.78 -9.91 -6.35
N SER A 316 19.09 -11.18 -6.66
CA SER A 316 20.48 -11.66 -6.79
C SER A 316 21.20 -11.01 -7.99
N ALA A 317 20.49 -10.78 -9.09
CA ALA A 317 21.06 -10.12 -10.26
C ALA A 317 21.32 -8.62 -10.02
N ILE A 318 20.50 -7.93 -9.25
CA ILE A 318 20.75 -6.56 -8.79
C ILE A 318 21.94 -6.54 -7.83
N GLU A 319 21.96 -7.41 -6.83
CA GLU A 319 23.03 -7.51 -5.84
C GLU A 319 24.41 -7.77 -6.50
N SER A 320 24.43 -8.55 -7.56
CA SER A 320 25.67 -8.81 -8.35
C SER A 320 25.98 -7.73 -9.41
N GLY A 321 25.23 -6.62 -9.46
CA GLY A 321 25.43 -5.52 -10.39
C GLY A 321 25.08 -5.84 -11.85
N LYS A 322 24.42 -6.97 -12.12
CA LYS A 322 23.99 -7.35 -13.48
C LYS A 322 22.75 -6.60 -13.95
N ILE A 323 21.87 -6.22 -13.03
CA ILE A 323 20.71 -5.37 -13.30
C ILE A 323 20.98 -3.99 -12.69
N VAL A 324 20.87 -2.95 -13.49
CA VAL A 324 21.16 -1.56 -13.11
C VAL A 324 19.93 -0.63 -13.16
N SER A 325 18.81 -1.14 -13.67
CA SER A 325 17.52 -0.46 -13.71
C SER A 325 16.41 -1.51 -13.62
N GLY A 326 15.37 -1.25 -12.86
CA GLY A 326 14.24 -2.15 -12.70
C GLY A 326 12.92 -1.41 -12.68
N TYR A 327 11.88 -2.01 -13.26
CA TYR A 327 10.51 -1.47 -13.26
C TYR A 327 9.52 -2.63 -13.11
N ALA A 328 8.68 -2.59 -12.09
CA ALA A 328 7.59 -3.54 -11.96
C ALA A 328 6.47 -3.14 -12.94
N VAL A 329 6.17 -4.04 -13.88
CA VAL A 329 5.17 -3.77 -14.92
C VAL A 329 3.78 -3.66 -14.29
N GLY A 330 3.15 -2.51 -14.47
CA GLY A 330 1.87 -2.15 -13.88
C GLY A 330 0.71 -2.20 -14.89
N PHE A 331 -0.31 -1.39 -14.62
CA PHE A 331 -1.58 -1.35 -15.35
C PHE A 331 -1.42 -1.03 -16.85
N GLY A 332 -0.50 -0.14 -17.22
CA GLY A 332 -0.23 0.22 -18.61
C GLY A 332 0.67 -0.76 -19.36
N GLY A 333 1.05 -1.89 -18.73
CA GLY A 333 1.81 -2.96 -19.35
C GLY A 333 3.25 -2.61 -19.67
N VAL A 334 3.88 -3.44 -20.53
CA VAL A 334 5.27 -3.25 -20.96
C VAL A 334 5.46 -1.92 -21.68
N ALA A 335 4.46 -1.44 -22.41
CA ALA A 335 4.52 -0.16 -23.13
C ALA A 335 4.67 1.03 -22.16
N GLU A 336 3.94 1.02 -21.04
CA GLU A 336 4.11 1.99 -19.95
C GLU A 336 5.52 1.90 -19.36
N ALA A 337 5.96 0.70 -18.98
CA ALA A 337 7.26 0.49 -18.36
C ALA A 337 8.41 1.04 -19.22
N LEU A 338 8.46 0.66 -20.49
CA LEU A 338 9.50 1.12 -21.42
C LEU A 338 9.48 2.65 -21.62
N ALA A 339 8.28 3.24 -21.77
CA ALA A 339 8.15 4.67 -21.92
C ALA A 339 8.62 5.43 -20.67
N LYS A 340 8.16 5.04 -19.48
CA LYS A 340 8.52 5.70 -18.21
C LYS A 340 9.99 5.53 -17.88
N MET A 341 10.59 4.37 -18.15
CA MET A 341 12.04 4.15 -17.98
C MET A 341 12.88 5.03 -18.92
N SER A 342 12.36 5.40 -20.08
CA SER A 342 13.08 6.22 -21.07
C SER A 342 13.13 7.71 -20.72
N PHE A 343 12.14 8.23 -19.95
CA PHE A 343 11.97 9.68 -19.77
C PHE A 343 13.09 10.36 -18.99
N GLY A 344 13.58 9.71 -17.92
CA GLY A 344 14.49 10.32 -16.96
C GLY A 344 15.85 10.71 -17.55
N ASN A 345 16.39 9.92 -18.44
CA ASN A 345 17.68 10.17 -19.10
C ASN A 345 17.55 10.47 -20.61
N GLY A 346 16.33 10.45 -21.15
CA GLY A 346 16.09 10.64 -22.56
C GLY A 346 16.71 9.52 -23.43
N ILE A 347 16.78 8.30 -22.88
CA ILE A 347 17.30 7.13 -23.58
C ILE A 347 16.13 6.30 -24.08
N GLY A 348 16.04 6.12 -25.40
CA GLY A 348 15.02 5.32 -26.05
C GLY A 348 15.29 3.81 -25.93
N ALA A 349 14.34 3.03 -26.41
CA ALA A 349 14.44 1.57 -26.52
C ALA A 349 13.89 1.09 -27.86
N ASP A 350 14.60 0.20 -28.52
CA ASP A 350 14.11 -0.55 -29.66
C ASP A 350 13.54 -1.87 -29.16
N ALA A 351 12.22 -1.96 -29.08
CA ALA A 351 11.53 -3.15 -28.64
C ALA A 351 10.97 -3.91 -29.85
N VAL A 352 11.39 -5.15 -30.02
CA VAL A 352 10.88 -6.05 -31.05
C VAL A 352 10.03 -7.11 -30.39
N SER A 353 8.74 -7.12 -30.70
CA SER A 353 7.88 -8.25 -30.36
C SER A 353 8.17 -9.37 -31.35
N TYR A 354 8.99 -10.33 -30.94
CA TYR A 354 9.15 -11.54 -31.72
C TYR A 354 7.83 -12.32 -31.71
N THR A 355 7.34 -12.72 -32.87
CA THR A 355 6.09 -13.47 -33.10
C THR A 355 6.04 -14.85 -32.42
N HIS A 356 7.11 -15.27 -31.74
CA HIS A 356 7.12 -16.43 -30.86
C HIS A 356 6.46 -16.19 -29.50
N LEU A 357 6.08 -14.96 -29.18
CA LEU A 357 5.08 -14.69 -28.16
C LEU A 357 3.73 -15.15 -28.73
N ARG A 358 3.38 -16.42 -28.50
CA ARG A 358 2.06 -16.95 -28.89
C ARG A 358 0.96 -16.01 -28.40
N ALA A 359 -0.17 -15.92 -29.11
CA ALA A 359 -1.29 -15.07 -28.75
C ALA A 359 -1.77 -15.24 -27.29
N HIS A 360 -1.44 -16.37 -26.67
CA HIS A 360 -1.63 -16.64 -25.23
C HIS A 360 -0.64 -15.91 -24.30
N GLU A 361 0.50 -15.45 -24.80
CA GLU A 361 1.55 -14.81 -24.01
C GLU A 361 1.44 -13.28 -23.99
N THR A 362 0.65 -12.72 -24.89
CA THR A 362 0.31 -11.29 -24.92
C THR A 362 -0.89 -10.94 -24.04
N ARG A 363 -1.52 -11.93 -23.42
CA ARG A 363 -2.79 -11.79 -22.69
C ARG A 363 -2.71 -11.07 -21.35
N GLY A 364 -1.61 -10.58 -20.93
CA GLY A 364 -1.52 -9.91 -19.63
C GLY A 364 -0.63 -8.68 -19.54
N ASN A 365 0.08 -8.30 -20.61
CA ASN A 365 1.15 -7.31 -20.49
C ASN A 365 1.27 -6.33 -21.67
N LEU A 366 0.21 -6.12 -22.44
CA LEU A 366 0.15 -5.03 -23.45
C LEU A 366 -1.00 -4.10 -23.16
#